data_e827843e3269519c49c3dbfd0c3ef828
#
_entry.id   e827843e3269519c49c3dbfd0c3ef828
#
_cell.length_a   1.000
_cell.length_b   1.000
_cell.length_c   1.000
_cell.angle_alpha   90.00
_cell.angle_beta   90.00
_cell.angle_gamma   90.00
#
_symmetry.space_group_name_H-M   'P 1'
#
loop_
_entity.id
_entity.type
_entity.pdbx_description
1 polymer ?
#
loop_
_entity_poly.entity_id
_entity_poly.type
_entity_poly.pdbx_seq_one_letter_code
_entity_poly.pdbx_strand_id
1 'polypeptide(L)'
;ILNKFHFHLTDDQGWRVEIKKYPKLTEIGSYRKQTQIGHSDYYFPRRYDGKEKRGYYTQEEVKEIVKYASDRFITVIPEIEMPGHASAALASYPELSCGLGKTYVVRDYFDVFDEVYCPKEHTFEFLQNVLTEVMELFPSHYIHIGGDECPKKAWKKCAHCQHLMKWEGLPNEEALQSWFIHRIEQFVNSKGRDIIGWDEILEGGLAPNATVMSWRGEKGGIEAAHQRHKVIMTPGKKCYLDYYQESPEFAPLAIGGFLPLDTVYNYNPLPAELTPEEQAYIIGVQANIWGEYIQTPEYFEYMAFPRLLAMSEVQWTQPEHKDFESFARRLDKEFERLDYCGVNACRNFYEVNQAGAWNKSQQTYEVTLNTFCPDADIYYAVNDSTVNTSSSLYKTPIPLDEDATVYSAVYRDGKPLGKVTRKSFAVNKATGCDYTCNPAAGWEHLNEGFGLTDGRRGYARDMRRWISFYQDTVQIVVELKKPQKVKEVAFSSLWRPVNEIWPARAMSVSVSMDGQTFIPVGTKRLTYDFSLTEGTRFPASLSFAETEATFVRLELLSGGLCPKGYFHEGLQSELAIDEIEIY
;
A
#
# COMPACT_ATOMS: atom_id res chain seq x y z
N ILE A 1 -18.39 -1.99 -16.60
CA ILE A 1 -19.18 -1.43 -16.12
C ILE A 1 -19.64 -1.95 -14.79
N LEU A 2 -19.39 -1.14 -13.78
CA LEU A 2 -19.64 -1.44 -12.39
C LEU A 2 -21.11 -1.11 -12.06
N ASN A 3 -21.74 -1.89 -11.18
CA ASN A 3 -23.16 -1.75 -10.84
C ASN A 3 -23.39 -1.37 -9.37
N LYS A 4 -22.32 -1.23 -8.58
CA LYS A 4 -22.36 -0.79 -7.19
C LYS A 4 -21.34 0.32 -6.98
N PHE A 5 -21.71 1.28 -6.14
CA PHE A 5 -20.81 2.31 -5.63
C PHE A 5 -20.83 2.24 -4.11
N HIS A 6 -19.71 1.83 -3.52
CA HIS A 6 -19.51 1.83 -2.08
C HIS A 6 -19.10 3.24 -1.67
N PHE A 7 -19.88 3.88 -0.82
CA PHE A 7 -19.73 5.28 -0.43
C PHE A 7 -19.33 5.39 1.03
N HIS A 8 -18.04 5.52 1.28
CA HIS A 8 -17.45 5.69 2.60
C HIS A 8 -17.71 7.13 3.10
N LEU A 9 -18.53 7.28 4.13
CA LEU A 9 -19.09 8.57 4.56
C LEU A 9 -18.62 9.03 5.93
N THR A 10 -18.00 8.16 6.72
CA THR A 10 -17.57 8.50 8.08
C THR A 10 -16.22 7.87 8.39
N ASP A 11 -15.34 8.63 9.06
CA ASP A 11 -14.02 8.19 9.46
C ASP A 11 -13.46 9.13 10.54
N ASP A 12 -12.29 8.83 11.08
CA ASP A 12 -11.58 9.61 12.10
C ASP A 12 -11.30 11.05 11.66
N GLN A 13 -11.06 11.28 10.34
CA GLN A 13 -10.75 12.58 9.75
C GLN A 13 -11.97 13.38 9.35
N GLY A 14 -13.18 12.83 9.54
CA GLY A 14 -14.40 13.59 9.35
C GLY A 14 -15.67 12.77 9.15
N TRP A 15 -16.76 13.33 9.60
CA TRP A 15 -18.11 12.86 9.34
C TRP A 15 -18.70 13.60 8.12
N ARG A 16 -19.15 12.88 7.11
CA ARG A 16 -19.45 13.45 5.79
C ARG A 16 -20.92 13.38 5.33
N VAL A 17 -21.84 13.00 6.21
CA VAL A 17 -23.27 12.91 5.89
C VAL A 17 -24.11 13.61 6.95
N GLU A 18 -25.09 14.42 6.53
CA GLU A 18 -26.02 15.11 7.44
C GLU A 18 -26.94 14.09 8.12
N ILE A 19 -26.98 14.14 9.45
CA ILE A 19 -27.94 13.42 10.30
C ILE A 19 -28.73 14.47 11.08
N LYS A 20 -30.00 14.69 10.71
CA LYS A 20 -30.81 15.79 11.26
C LYS A 20 -31.02 15.65 12.76
N LYS A 21 -31.14 14.42 13.26
CA LYS A 21 -31.26 14.16 14.70
C LYS A 21 -29.99 14.49 15.49
N TYR A 22 -28.83 14.48 14.83
CA TYR A 22 -27.53 14.69 15.46
C TYR A 22 -26.68 15.77 14.76
N PRO A 23 -27.09 17.05 14.82
CA PRO A 23 -26.48 18.13 14.03
C PRO A 23 -24.99 18.36 14.33
N LYS A 24 -24.51 18.06 15.55
CA LYS A 24 -23.09 18.21 15.88
C LYS A 24 -22.17 17.32 15.03
N LEU A 25 -22.68 16.23 14.44
CA LEU A 25 -21.90 15.38 13.52
C LEU A 25 -21.39 16.18 12.31
N THR A 26 -22.18 17.15 11.83
CA THR A 26 -21.76 18.03 10.73
C THR A 26 -21.24 19.39 11.23
N GLU A 27 -21.67 19.88 12.39
CA GLU A 27 -21.16 21.11 12.98
C GLU A 27 -19.71 20.96 13.47
N ILE A 28 -19.40 19.85 14.13
CA ILE A 28 -18.10 19.53 14.74
C ILE A 28 -17.37 18.43 13.94
N GLY A 29 -18.04 17.30 13.71
CA GLY A 29 -17.43 16.12 13.13
C GLY A 29 -16.99 16.30 11.68
N SER A 30 -17.55 17.24 10.93
CA SER A 30 -17.14 17.53 9.55
C SER A 30 -15.90 18.43 9.46
N TYR A 31 -15.46 19.01 10.56
CA TYR A 31 -14.43 20.04 10.62
C TYR A 31 -13.11 19.51 11.18
N ARG A 32 -12.00 19.84 10.52
CA ARG A 32 -10.64 19.71 11.09
C ARG A 32 -9.83 20.97 10.83
N LYS A 33 -8.96 21.33 11.78
CA LYS A 33 -8.20 22.61 11.75
C LYS A 33 -7.12 22.67 10.67
N GLN A 34 -6.67 21.52 10.19
CA GLN A 34 -5.58 21.37 9.21
C GLN A 34 -5.57 19.95 8.67
N THR A 35 -4.74 19.68 7.67
CA THR A 35 -4.52 18.33 7.15
C THR A 35 -3.02 18.07 7.05
N GLN A 36 -2.59 16.86 7.39
CA GLN A 36 -1.23 16.40 7.16
C GLN A 36 -0.87 16.50 5.67
N ILE A 37 0.34 16.98 5.36
CA ILE A 37 0.92 17.02 4.03
C ILE A 37 2.11 16.07 3.92
N GLY A 38 2.24 15.43 2.75
CA GLY A 38 3.22 14.38 2.52
C GLY A 38 2.80 13.05 3.16
N HIS A 39 3.63 12.05 3.00
CA HIS A 39 3.35 10.71 3.51
C HIS A 39 3.54 10.64 5.03
N SER A 40 2.65 9.93 5.75
CA SER A 40 2.74 9.76 7.21
C SER A 40 4.07 9.17 7.66
N ASP A 41 4.63 8.25 6.89
CA ASP A 41 5.86 7.52 7.22
C ASP A 41 7.15 8.25 6.81
N TYR A 42 7.07 9.28 5.96
CA TYR A 42 8.28 9.91 5.42
C TYR A 42 8.69 11.17 6.16
N TYR A 43 7.76 11.82 6.87
CA TYR A 43 8.02 13.10 7.54
C TYR A 43 8.04 12.99 9.05
N PHE A 44 9.13 13.42 9.64
CA PHE A 44 9.21 13.61 11.08
C PHE A 44 9.93 14.96 11.39
N PRO A 45 9.31 15.85 12.18
CA PRO A 45 7.92 15.80 12.66
C PRO A 45 6.90 15.87 11.53
N ARG A 46 5.67 15.42 11.79
CA ARG A 46 4.56 15.54 10.83
C ARG A 46 4.39 16.99 10.37
N ARG A 47 4.11 17.17 9.09
CA ARG A 47 3.86 18.49 8.50
C ARG A 47 2.38 18.67 8.24
N TYR A 48 1.89 19.89 8.35
CA TYR A 48 0.48 20.23 8.16
C TYR A 48 0.34 21.44 7.23
N ASP A 49 -0.79 21.50 6.52
CA ASP A 49 -1.09 22.59 5.59
C ASP A 49 -1.58 23.87 6.31
N GLY A 50 -1.92 23.78 7.60
CA GLY A 50 -2.46 24.89 8.39
C GLY A 50 -3.81 25.42 7.89
N LYS A 51 -4.50 24.67 7.04
CA LYS A 51 -5.77 25.08 6.42
C LYS A 51 -6.94 24.30 6.99
N GLU A 52 -7.91 25.02 7.48
CA GLU A 52 -9.18 24.44 7.90
C GLU A 52 -9.86 23.69 6.77
N LYS A 53 -10.40 22.50 7.07
CA LYS A 53 -11.19 21.69 6.17
C LYS A 53 -12.55 21.44 6.79
N ARG A 54 -13.58 21.66 6.00
CA ARG A 54 -14.96 21.34 6.33
C ARG A 54 -15.66 20.83 5.06
N GLY A 55 -16.51 19.86 5.21
CA GLY A 55 -17.34 19.37 4.12
C GLY A 55 -18.17 18.18 4.55
N TYR A 56 -19.38 18.14 4.12
CA TYR A 56 -20.32 17.03 4.27
C TYR A 56 -21.39 17.16 3.18
N TYR A 57 -22.09 16.09 2.93
CA TYR A 57 -23.26 16.06 2.06
C TYR A 57 -24.52 16.29 2.90
N THR A 58 -25.35 17.24 2.47
CA THR A 58 -26.72 17.39 2.98
C THR A 58 -27.57 16.19 2.54
N GLN A 59 -28.64 15.91 3.23
CA GLN A 59 -29.54 14.83 2.84
C GLN A 59 -30.11 15.03 1.42
N GLU A 60 -30.30 16.26 0.99
CA GLU A 60 -30.77 16.55 -0.36
C GLU A 60 -29.72 16.25 -1.43
N GLU A 61 -28.45 16.60 -1.16
CA GLU A 61 -27.33 16.23 -2.05
C GLU A 61 -27.13 14.71 -2.11
N VAL A 62 -27.27 13.99 -0.98
CA VAL A 62 -27.25 12.52 -0.98
C VAL A 62 -28.36 11.95 -1.85
N LYS A 63 -29.58 12.45 -1.76
CA LYS A 63 -30.70 12.01 -2.61
C LYS A 63 -30.42 12.27 -4.09
N GLU A 64 -29.79 13.38 -4.43
CA GLU A 64 -29.39 13.70 -5.80
C GLU A 64 -28.32 12.69 -6.29
N ILE A 65 -27.29 12.40 -5.48
CA ILE A 65 -26.27 11.40 -5.80
C ILE A 65 -26.89 10.02 -6.03
N VAL A 66 -27.75 9.57 -5.11
CA VAL A 66 -28.45 8.29 -5.20
C VAL A 66 -29.32 8.20 -6.46
N LYS A 67 -30.06 9.28 -6.76
CA LYS A 67 -30.86 9.34 -7.98
C LYS A 67 -29.99 9.31 -9.24
N TYR A 68 -28.91 10.10 -9.28
CA TYR A 68 -27.99 10.13 -10.42
C TYR A 68 -27.37 8.75 -10.69
N ALA A 69 -26.98 8.04 -9.63
CA ALA A 69 -26.45 6.67 -9.70
C ALA A 69 -27.53 5.68 -10.19
N SER A 70 -28.73 5.76 -9.62
CA SER A 70 -29.87 4.91 -9.97
C SER A 70 -30.30 5.06 -11.43
N ASP A 71 -30.31 6.28 -11.98
CA ASP A 71 -30.59 6.57 -13.40
C ASP A 71 -29.54 5.90 -14.33
N ARG A 72 -28.42 5.42 -13.77
CA ARG A 72 -27.33 4.68 -14.45
C ARG A 72 -27.22 3.23 -14.01
N PHE A 73 -28.24 2.71 -13.33
CA PHE A 73 -28.29 1.34 -12.81
C PHE A 73 -27.17 1.03 -11.79
N ILE A 74 -26.70 2.04 -11.06
CA ILE A 74 -25.71 1.90 -10.00
C ILE A 74 -26.41 2.02 -8.65
N THR A 75 -26.27 1.02 -7.79
CA THR A 75 -26.72 1.09 -6.40
C THR A 75 -25.62 1.70 -5.53
N VAL A 76 -25.96 2.73 -4.76
CA VAL A 76 -25.04 3.31 -3.78
C VAL A 76 -25.20 2.57 -2.46
N ILE A 77 -24.11 2.00 -1.94
CA ILE A 77 -24.03 1.32 -0.64
C ILE A 77 -23.31 2.28 0.32
N PRO A 78 -23.99 2.81 1.35
CA PRO A 78 -23.37 3.71 2.31
C PRO A 78 -22.56 2.93 3.33
N GLU A 79 -21.43 3.51 3.77
CA GLU A 79 -20.65 3.03 4.90
C GLU A 79 -20.71 4.02 6.06
N ILE A 80 -21.02 3.49 7.25
CA ILE A 80 -21.00 4.19 8.54
C ILE A 80 -20.14 3.37 9.49
N GLU A 81 -18.99 3.89 9.81
CA GLU A 81 -17.97 3.22 10.60
C GLU A 81 -18.36 2.96 12.04
N MET A 82 -18.15 1.73 12.50
CA MET A 82 -18.30 1.28 13.88
C MET A 82 -17.68 -0.10 14.10
N PRO A 83 -17.11 -0.44 15.29
CA PRO A 83 -16.93 0.44 16.46
C PRO A 83 -15.65 1.29 16.38
N GLY A 84 -14.72 1.01 15.45
CA GLY A 84 -13.52 1.79 15.15
C GLY A 84 -13.82 3.03 14.32
N HIS A 85 -12.79 3.74 13.87
CA HIS A 85 -12.85 4.94 13.03
C HIS A 85 -13.88 5.98 13.48
N ALA A 86 -13.98 6.15 14.82
CA ALA A 86 -15.06 6.87 15.48
C ALA A 86 -14.68 8.29 15.93
N SER A 87 -13.42 8.73 15.72
CA SER A 87 -12.91 9.97 16.34
C SER A 87 -13.77 11.20 16.01
N ALA A 88 -14.29 11.32 14.75
CA ALA A 88 -15.13 12.45 14.38
C ALA A 88 -16.49 12.44 15.11
N ALA A 89 -17.10 11.26 15.26
CA ALA A 89 -18.34 11.10 16.02
C ALA A 89 -18.12 11.36 17.52
N LEU A 90 -17.03 10.84 18.10
CA LEU A 90 -16.70 11.03 19.50
C LEU A 90 -16.28 12.48 19.83
N ALA A 91 -15.71 13.21 18.85
CA ALA A 91 -15.48 14.65 18.98
C ALA A 91 -16.81 15.41 19.05
N SER A 92 -17.83 14.94 18.34
CA SER A 92 -19.18 15.54 18.31
C SER A 92 -20.02 15.19 19.55
N TYR A 93 -19.91 13.93 20.01
CA TYR A 93 -20.67 13.34 21.11
C TYR A 93 -19.77 12.49 22.01
N PRO A 94 -18.97 13.11 22.89
CA PRO A 94 -17.97 12.41 23.72
C PRO A 94 -18.55 11.33 24.64
N GLU A 95 -19.83 11.43 25.01
CA GLU A 95 -20.54 10.46 25.86
C GLU A 95 -20.65 9.05 25.21
N LEU A 96 -20.49 8.95 23.90
CA LEU A 96 -20.48 7.67 23.17
C LEU A 96 -19.19 6.87 23.39
N SER A 97 -18.18 7.49 23.97
CA SER A 97 -16.88 6.89 24.27
C SER A 97 -16.85 6.14 25.60
N CYS A 98 -15.73 5.47 25.88
CA CYS A 98 -15.46 4.86 27.19
C CYS A 98 -15.19 5.87 28.30
N GLY A 99 -15.11 7.17 28.02
CA GLY A 99 -14.98 8.23 29.03
C GLY A 99 -13.68 8.21 29.83
N LEU A 100 -12.58 7.76 29.23
CA LEU A 100 -11.28 7.59 29.92
C LEU A 100 -10.52 8.91 30.16
N GLY A 101 -11.23 10.03 30.36
CA GLY A 101 -10.65 11.35 30.66
C GLY A 101 -9.95 12.01 29.47
N LYS A 102 -10.20 11.55 28.27
CA LYS A 102 -9.63 12.10 27.04
C LYS A 102 -10.51 13.20 26.44
N THR A 103 -9.88 14.19 25.80
CA THR A 103 -10.55 15.10 24.88
C THR A 103 -10.52 14.48 23.49
N TYR A 104 -11.69 14.33 22.89
CA TYR A 104 -11.82 13.78 21.52
C TYR A 104 -11.77 14.91 20.51
N VAL A 105 -11.05 14.68 19.40
CA VAL A 105 -10.89 15.65 18.32
C VAL A 105 -11.03 14.93 16.98
N VAL A 106 -11.52 15.66 15.97
CA VAL A 106 -11.46 15.19 14.59
C VAL A 106 -9.99 15.13 14.16
N ARG A 107 -9.55 14.02 13.60
CA ARG A 107 -8.15 13.77 13.27
C ARG A 107 -7.70 14.58 12.07
N ASP A 108 -6.47 15.06 12.12
CA ASP A 108 -5.84 15.86 11.07
C ASP A 108 -4.68 15.12 10.37
N TYR A 109 -4.51 13.83 10.67
CA TYR A 109 -3.57 12.91 10.06
C TYR A 109 -4.16 11.50 9.97
N PHE A 110 -3.55 10.67 9.15
CA PHE A 110 -3.91 9.25 8.98
C PHE A 110 -3.19 8.39 10.02
N ASP A 111 -3.93 7.51 10.68
CA ASP A 111 -3.44 6.49 11.61
C ASP A 111 -4.63 5.62 12.06
N VAL A 112 -4.36 4.52 12.79
CA VAL A 112 -5.37 3.75 13.53
C VAL A 112 -5.46 4.28 14.96
N PHE A 113 -6.62 4.76 15.37
CA PHE A 113 -6.81 5.44 16.65
C PHE A 113 -7.47 4.55 17.70
N ASP A 114 -7.00 4.65 18.94
CA ASP A 114 -7.52 3.89 20.09
C ASP A 114 -8.94 4.33 20.54
N GLU A 115 -9.49 5.37 19.96
CA GLU A 115 -10.80 5.93 20.27
C GLU A 115 -11.91 5.20 19.50
N VAL A 116 -12.65 4.37 20.22
CA VAL A 116 -13.73 3.54 19.67
C VAL A 116 -15.04 3.78 20.42
N TYR A 117 -16.17 3.47 19.80
CA TYR A 117 -17.45 3.51 20.48
C TYR A 117 -17.47 2.58 21.70
N CYS A 118 -18.05 3.06 22.80
CA CYS A 118 -18.30 2.25 23.98
C CYS A 118 -19.66 1.53 23.84
N PRO A 119 -19.77 0.24 24.07
CA PRO A 119 -21.00 -0.55 23.88
C PRO A 119 -22.04 -0.28 25.01
N LYS A 120 -22.49 0.98 25.13
CA LYS A 120 -23.53 1.44 26.04
C LYS A 120 -24.88 1.49 25.33
N GLU A 121 -25.99 1.38 26.05
CA GLU A 121 -27.32 1.44 25.45
C GLU A 121 -27.58 2.71 24.66
N HIS A 122 -27.19 3.88 25.18
CA HIS A 122 -27.34 5.14 24.46
C HIS A 122 -26.42 5.23 23.20
N THR A 123 -25.32 4.49 23.13
CA THR A 123 -24.50 4.36 21.91
C THR A 123 -25.26 3.58 20.85
N PHE A 124 -25.90 2.49 21.21
CA PHE A 124 -26.76 1.75 20.28
C PHE A 124 -27.95 2.57 19.84
N GLU A 125 -28.61 3.31 20.75
CA GLU A 125 -29.69 4.22 20.39
C GLU A 125 -29.21 5.29 19.37
N PHE A 126 -28.03 5.88 19.61
CA PHE A 126 -27.43 6.83 18.69
C PHE A 126 -27.21 6.20 17.32
N LEU A 127 -26.52 5.06 17.24
CA LEU A 127 -26.19 4.37 15.98
C LEU A 127 -27.47 3.91 15.24
N GLN A 128 -28.47 3.41 15.95
CA GLN A 128 -29.75 3.01 15.37
C GLN A 128 -30.50 4.22 14.76
N ASN A 129 -30.44 5.38 15.40
CA ASN A 129 -31.03 6.60 14.86
C ASN A 129 -30.26 7.08 13.60
N VAL A 130 -28.92 7.05 13.64
CA VAL A 130 -28.08 7.36 12.46
C VAL A 130 -28.42 6.44 11.31
N LEU A 131 -28.40 5.13 11.55
CA LEU A 131 -28.70 4.11 10.54
C LEU A 131 -30.14 4.22 10.01
N THR A 132 -31.09 4.67 10.82
CA THR A 132 -32.47 4.92 10.36
C THR A 132 -32.49 6.02 9.29
N GLU A 133 -31.88 7.17 9.55
CA GLU A 133 -31.82 8.25 8.56
C GLU A 133 -31.01 7.83 7.32
N VAL A 134 -29.92 7.10 7.49
CA VAL A 134 -29.13 6.57 6.37
C VAL A 134 -29.96 5.60 5.50
N MET A 135 -30.71 4.69 6.10
CA MET A 135 -31.56 3.76 5.35
C MET A 135 -32.73 4.44 4.63
N GLU A 136 -33.19 5.61 5.10
CA GLU A 136 -34.17 6.45 4.37
C GLU A 136 -33.56 7.13 3.13
N LEU A 137 -32.27 7.47 3.19
CA LEU A 137 -31.55 8.14 2.11
C LEU A 137 -31.08 7.16 1.02
N PHE A 138 -30.67 5.96 1.43
CA PHE A 138 -30.06 4.95 0.56
C PHE A 138 -30.99 3.74 0.38
N PRO A 139 -31.52 3.49 -0.82
CA PRO A 139 -32.41 2.35 -1.08
C PRO A 139 -31.66 1.02 -1.18
N SER A 140 -30.36 0.99 -1.00
CA SER A 140 -29.55 -0.23 -1.01
C SER A 140 -30.08 -1.25 0.01
N HIS A 141 -30.13 -2.52 -0.40
CA HIS A 141 -30.41 -3.62 0.52
C HIS A 141 -29.29 -3.76 1.56
N TYR A 142 -28.06 -3.41 1.21
CA TYR A 142 -26.89 -3.50 2.06
C TYR A 142 -26.53 -2.15 2.68
N ILE A 143 -26.15 -2.19 3.96
CA ILE A 143 -25.51 -1.10 4.70
C ILE A 143 -24.14 -1.61 5.15
N HIS A 144 -23.08 -0.90 4.76
CA HIS A 144 -21.74 -1.21 5.24
C HIS A 144 -21.52 -0.55 6.59
N ILE A 145 -21.01 -1.30 7.57
CA ILE A 145 -20.86 -0.84 8.96
C ILE A 145 -19.39 -0.71 9.38
N GLY A 146 -18.44 -0.83 8.45
CA GLY A 146 -17.02 -0.87 8.76
C GLY A 146 -16.63 -2.15 9.48
N GLY A 147 -16.19 -2.02 10.71
CA GLY A 147 -15.82 -3.14 11.58
C GLY A 147 -14.33 -3.43 11.63
N ASP A 148 -13.55 -2.74 10.80
CA ASP A 148 -12.10 -2.84 10.68
C ASP A 148 -11.36 -2.06 11.76
N GLU A 149 -10.09 -2.39 11.89
CA GLU A 149 -9.07 -1.67 12.66
C GLU A 149 -9.54 -1.12 14.03
N CYS A 150 -10.38 -1.89 14.74
CA CYS A 150 -10.94 -1.51 16.03
C CYS A 150 -9.98 -1.88 17.18
N PRO A 151 -9.16 -0.95 17.74
CA PRO A 151 -8.25 -1.25 18.83
C PRO A 151 -8.99 -1.55 20.14
N LYS A 152 -8.52 -2.54 20.87
CA LYS A 152 -9.17 -3.02 22.10
C LYS A 152 -8.72 -2.29 23.37
N LYS A 153 -7.75 -1.35 23.28
CA LYS A 153 -7.14 -0.69 24.44
C LYS A 153 -8.14 0.08 25.31
N ALA A 154 -9.11 0.77 24.68
CA ALA A 154 -10.13 1.51 25.42
C ALA A 154 -11.06 0.55 26.18
N TRP A 155 -11.52 -0.50 25.54
CA TRP A 155 -12.41 -1.50 26.17
C TRP A 155 -11.73 -2.25 27.30
N LYS A 156 -10.45 -2.62 27.17
CA LYS A 156 -9.66 -3.26 28.25
C LYS A 156 -9.58 -2.43 29.52
N LYS A 157 -9.61 -1.10 29.41
CA LYS A 157 -9.53 -0.16 30.54
C LYS A 157 -10.90 0.32 31.03
N CYS A 158 -11.96 0.08 30.30
CA CYS A 158 -13.29 0.59 30.60
C CYS A 158 -14.05 -0.35 31.55
N ALA A 159 -14.36 0.14 32.75
CA ALA A 159 -15.11 -0.66 33.75
C ALA A 159 -16.48 -1.12 33.22
N HIS A 160 -17.17 -0.30 32.41
CA HIS A 160 -18.44 -0.69 31.78
C HIS A 160 -18.24 -1.87 30.80
N CYS A 161 -17.25 -1.78 29.91
CA CYS A 161 -16.98 -2.84 28.94
C CYS A 161 -16.62 -4.17 29.64
N GLN A 162 -15.75 -4.10 30.65
CA GLN A 162 -15.36 -5.28 31.42
C GLN A 162 -16.54 -5.88 32.22
N HIS A 163 -17.44 -5.05 32.74
CA HIS A 163 -18.65 -5.50 33.39
C HIS A 163 -19.61 -6.16 32.38
N LEU A 164 -19.81 -5.54 31.23
CA LEU A 164 -20.66 -6.07 30.15
C LEU A 164 -20.15 -7.43 29.66
N MET A 165 -18.84 -7.54 29.42
CA MET A 165 -18.24 -8.82 29.01
C MET A 165 -18.49 -9.92 30.03
N LYS A 166 -18.33 -9.61 31.33
CA LYS A 166 -18.62 -10.57 32.39
C LYS A 166 -20.10 -10.93 32.46
N TRP A 167 -20.98 -9.96 32.26
CA TRP A 167 -22.43 -10.16 32.29
C TRP A 167 -22.91 -11.02 31.12
N GLU A 168 -22.44 -10.76 29.93
CA GLU A 168 -22.78 -11.48 28.70
C GLU A 168 -21.96 -12.78 28.50
N GLY A 169 -21.01 -13.07 29.38
CA GLY A 169 -20.16 -14.26 29.28
C GLY A 169 -19.17 -14.21 28.11
N LEU A 170 -18.74 -13.01 27.69
CA LEU A 170 -17.81 -12.81 26.57
C LEU A 170 -16.37 -13.03 27.04
N PRO A 171 -15.58 -13.89 26.36
CA PRO A 171 -14.25 -14.29 26.84
C PRO A 171 -13.17 -13.22 26.65
N ASN A 172 -13.32 -12.33 25.67
CA ASN A 172 -12.34 -11.31 25.31
C ASN A 172 -12.99 -10.13 24.56
N GLU A 173 -12.21 -9.12 24.21
CA GLU A 173 -12.68 -7.91 23.54
C GLU A 173 -13.03 -8.17 22.05
N GLU A 174 -12.52 -9.20 21.44
CA GLU A 174 -12.92 -9.65 20.11
C GLU A 174 -14.36 -10.17 20.13
N ALA A 175 -14.71 -10.95 21.14
CA ALA A 175 -16.10 -11.38 21.37
C ALA A 175 -17.01 -10.19 21.71
N LEU A 176 -16.51 -9.15 22.39
CA LEU A 176 -17.25 -7.92 22.61
C LEU A 176 -17.53 -7.16 21.31
N GLN A 177 -16.58 -7.13 20.37
CA GLN A 177 -16.80 -6.55 19.04
C GLN A 177 -17.86 -7.35 18.27
N SER A 178 -17.76 -8.67 18.26
CA SER A 178 -18.76 -9.54 17.67
C SER A 178 -20.16 -9.30 18.26
N TRP A 179 -20.28 -9.22 19.58
CA TRP A 179 -21.53 -8.90 20.28
C TRP A 179 -22.09 -7.52 19.87
N PHE A 180 -21.21 -6.51 19.74
CA PHE A 180 -21.60 -5.18 19.26
C PHE A 180 -22.18 -5.25 17.84
N ILE A 181 -21.48 -5.94 16.93
CA ILE A 181 -21.89 -6.09 15.52
C ILE A 181 -23.20 -6.86 15.42
N HIS A 182 -23.39 -7.94 16.21
CA HIS A 182 -24.66 -8.67 16.25
C HIS A 182 -25.85 -7.77 16.62
N ARG A 183 -25.70 -6.88 17.59
CA ARG A 183 -26.77 -5.95 17.97
C ARG A 183 -27.12 -4.97 16.84
N ILE A 184 -26.12 -4.50 16.12
CA ILE A 184 -26.34 -3.64 14.95
C ILE A 184 -26.99 -4.41 13.81
N GLU A 185 -26.51 -5.62 13.53
CA GLU A 185 -27.12 -6.50 12.51
C GLU A 185 -28.61 -6.77 12.81
N GLN A 186 -28.94 -7.15 14.04
CA GLN A 186 -30.34 -7.39 14.44
C GLN A 186 -31.23 -6.17 14.16
N PHE A 187 -30.72 -4.97 14.45
CA PHE A 187 -31.44 -3.75 14.16
C PHE A 187 -31.60 -3.54 12.64
N VAL A 188 -30.55 -3.65 11.86
CA VAL A 188 -30.55 -3.48 10.39
C VAL A 188 -31.47 -4.51 9.74
N ASN A 189 -31.38 -5.79 10.16
CA ASN A 189 -32.26 -6.86 9.70
C ASN A 189 -33.73 -6.60 10.04
N SER A 190 -34.05 -6.01 11.20
CA SER A 190 -35.41 -5.62 11.57
C SER A 190 -36.03 -4.58 10.63
N LYS A 191 -35.19 -3.87 9.88
CA LYS A 191 -35.56 -2.91 8.83
C LYS A 191 -35.57 -3.53 7.42
N GLY A 192 -35.37 -4.85 7.29
CA GLY A 192 -35.33 -5.57 6.01
C GLY A 192 -34.07 -5.32 5.19
N ARG A 193 -32.96 -4.99 5.84
CA ARG A 193 -31.64 -4.77 5.23
C ARG A 193 -30.62 -5.76 5.79
N ASP A 194 -29.53 -6.00 5.07
CA ASP A 194 -28.38 -6.79 5.51
C ASP A 194 -27.16 -5.89 5.73
N ILE A 195 -26.26 -6.31 6.61
CA ILE A 195 -24.99 -5.63 6.82
C ILE A 195 -23.90 -6.17 5.92
N ILE A 196 -22.95 -5.30 5.59
CA ILE A 196 -21.62 -5.67 5.11
C ILE A 196 -20.62 -5.15 6.16
N GLY A 197 -19.54 -5.88 6.41
CA GLY A 197 -18.39 -5.38 7.18
C GLY A 197 -17.09 -5.91 6.63
N TRP A 198 -16.01 -5.22 6.95
CA TRP A 198 -14.66 -5.67 6.64
C TRP A 198 -14.34 -6.99 7.33
N ASP A 199 -13.34 -7.72 6.87
CA ASP A 199 -13.13 -9.12 7.30
C ASP A 199 -12.74 -9.29 8.78
N GLU A 200 -12.48 -8.20 9.54
CA GLU A 200 -12.34 -8.21 10.99
C GLU A 200 -13.63 -8.59 11.73
N ILE A 201 -14.81 -8.49 11.09
CA ILE A 201 -16.05 -8.95 11.70
C ILE A 201 -16.12 -10.48 11.91
N LEU A 202 -15.19 -11.23 11.32
CA LEU A 202 -14.98 -12.66 11.60
C LEU A 202 -14.43 -12.90 13.01
N GLU A 203 -13.71 -11.91 13.56
CA GLU A 203 -13.08 -12.04 14.87
C GLU A 203 -14.11 -12.10 15.99
N GLY A 204 -14.00 -13.10 16.85
CA GLY A 204 -14.96 -13.31 17.96
C GLY A 204 -16.31 -13.91 17.56
N GLY A 205 -16.54 -14.20 16.27
CA GLY A 205 -17.74 -14.85 15.75
C GLY A 205 -18.56 -13.94 14.82
N LEU A 206 -18.90 -14.48 13.66
CA LEU A 206 -19.61 -13.73 12.60
C LEU A 206 -21.13 -13.65 12.89
N ALA A 207 -21.71 -12.48 12.66
CA ALA A 207 -23.15 -12.25 12.76
C ALA A 207 -23.90 -13.04 11.65
N PRO A 208 -25.09 -13.63 11.93
CA PRO A 208 -25.68 -14.70 11.10
C PRO A 208 -25.95 -14.36 9.63
N ASN A 209 -26.29 -13.11 9.31
CA ASN A 209 -26.61 -12.67 7.94
C ASN A 209 -25.58 -11.68 7.39
N ALA A 210 -24.46 -11.47 8.08
CA ALA A 210 -23.46 -10.53 7.65
C ALA A 210 -22.78 -10.98 6.34
N THR A 211 -22.56 -10.02 5.46
CA THR A 211 -21.70 -10.18 4.28
C THR A 211 -20.29 -9.70 4.63
N VAL A 212 -19.28 -10.50 4.31
CA VAL A 212 -17.88 -10.18 4.61
C VAL A 212 -17.21 -9.53 3.42
N MET A 213 -16.57 -8.36 3.62
CA MET A 213 -15.71 -7.72 2.63
C MET A 213 -14.24 -8.00 2.96
N SER A 214 -13.58 -8.86 2.16
CA SER A 214 -12.25 -9.38 2.46
C SER A 214 -11.16 -8.50 1.84
N TRP A 215 -10.46 -7.70 2.67
CA TRP A 215 -9.45 -6.73 2.23
C TRP A 215 -8.01 -7.09 2.64
N ARG A 216 -7.81 -7.73 3.80
CA ARG A 216 -6.49 -8.13 4.30
C ARG A 216 -5.84 -9.27 3.50
N GLY A 217 -6.52 -9.74 2.46
CA GLY A 217 -6.15 -10.83 1.58
C GLY A 217 -7.38 -11.66 1.21
N GLU A 218 -7.18 -12.87 0.74
CA GLU A 218 -8.27 -13.77 0.37
C GLU A 218 -8.76 -14.65 1.54
N LYS A 219 -7.94 -14.78 2.58
CA LYS A 219 -8.18 -15.69 3.70
C LYS A 219 -9.52 -15.43 4.42
N GLY A 220 -9.83 -14.15 4.70
CA GLY A 220 -11.10 -13.79 5.34
C GLY A 220 -12.31 -14.17 4.48
N GLY A 221 -12.22 -13.98 3.16
CA GLY A 221 -13.27 -14.39 2.22
C GLY A 221 -13.44 -15.89 2.15
N ILE A 222 -12.33 -16.66 2.12
CA ILE A 222 -12.35 -18.12 2.15
C ILE A 222 -13.02 -18.61 3.44
N GLU A 223 -12.64 -18.07 4.59
CA GLU A 223 -13.21 -18.43 5.89
C GLU A 223 -14.72 -18.15 5.96
N ALA A 224 -15.16 -16.99 5.47
CA ALA A 224 -16.57 -16.62 5.42
C ALA A 224 -17.38 -17.55 4.47
N ALA A 225 -16.83 -17.87 3.30
CA ALA A 225 -17.47 -18.77 2.34
C ALA A 225 -17.62 -20.21 2.90
N HIS A 226 -16.63 -20.72 3.62
CA HIS A 226 -16.74 -22.01 4.35
C HIS A 226 -17.87 -21.98 5.39
N GLN A 227 -18.12 -20.83 6.00
CA GLN A 227 -19.25 -20.62 6.94
C GLN A 227 -20.57 -20.30 6.22
N ARG A 228 -20.59 -20.33 4.86
CA ARG A 228 -21.76 -20.04 4.01
C ARG A 228 -22.26 -18.60 4.10
N HIS A 229 -21.36 -17.66 4.37
CA HIS A 229 -21.65 -16.24 4.32
C HIS A 229 -21.31 -15.66 2.95
N LYS A 230 -22.09 -14.67 2.51
CA LYS A 230 -21.79 -13.92 1.30
C LYS A 230 -20.46 -13.16 1.46
N VAL A 231 -19.70 -13.08 0.39
CA VAL A 231 -18.37 -12.46 0.38
C VAL A 231 -18.25 -11.49 -0.79
N ILE A 232 -17.62 -10.37 -0.53
CA ILE A 232 -17.12 -9.44 -1.54
C ILE A 232 -15.59 -9.46 -1.44
N MET A 233 -14.91 -9.83 -2.53
CA MET A 233 -13.46 -9.89 -2.57
C MET A 233 -12.88 -8.51 -2.91
N THR A 234 -11.99 -8.01 -2.06
CA THR A 234 -11.29 -6.75 -2.29
C THR A 234 -9.86 -6.75 -1.70
N PRO A 235 -9.07 -7.84 -1.90
CA PRO A 235 -7.74 -7.94 -1.30
C PRO A 235 -6.83 -6.79 -1.76
N GLY A 236 -6.18 -6.10 -0.81
CA GLY A 236 -5.44 -4.86 -1.06
C GLY A 236 -4.39 -5.00 -2.17
N LYS A 237 -3.65 -6.12 -2.21
CA LYS A 237 -2.64 -6.39 -3.25
C LYS A 237 -3.21 -6.62 -4.67
N LYS A 238 -4.54 -6.62 -4.84
CA LYS A 238 -5.23 -6.87 -6.12
C LYS A 238 -6.28 -5.81 -6.46
N CYS A 239 -6.81 -5.12 -5.45
CA CYS A 239 -8.01 -4.29 -5.59
C CYS A 239 -7.85 -2.84 -5.12
N TYR A 240 -6.74 -2.48 -4.42
CA TYR A 240 -6.54 -1.13 -3.89
C TYR A 240 -5.90 -0.23 -4.95
N LEU A 241 -6.72 0.56 -5.63
CA LEU A 241 -6.29 1.44 -6.72
C LEU A 241 -5.63 2.74 -6.22
N ASP A 242 -5.55 2.96 -4.92
CA ASP A 242 -4.73 3.98 -4.27
C ASP A 242 -3.24 3.58 -4.15
N TYR A 243 -2.88 2.33 -4.49
CA TYR A 243 -1.50 1.87 -4.60
C TYR A 243 -0.84 2.36 -5.89
N TYR A 244 0.50 2.47 -5.87
CA TYR A 244 1.27 2.83 -7.07
C TYR A 244 0.98 1.89 -8.24
N GLN A 245 0.70 2.44 -9.41
CA GLN A 245 0.52 1.66 -10.64
C GLN A 245 1.73 1.71 -11.58
N GLU A 246 2.66 2.60 -11.31
CA GLU A 246 3.96 2.70 -11.96
C GLU A 246 5.06 2.83 -10.89
N SER A 247 6.33 2.92 -11.31
CA SER A 247 7.44 3.04 -10.36
C SER A 247 7.22 4.24 -9.40
N PRO A 248 7.31 4.03 -8.07
CA PRO A 248 7.20 5.11 -7.10
C PRO A 248 8.23 6.25 -7.29
N GLU A 249 9.29 5.99 -8.04
CA GLU A 249 10.31 6.99 -8.42
C GLU A 249 9.72 8.10 -9.30
N PHE A 250 8.76 7.78 -10.15
CA PHE A 250 8.19 8.68 -11.14
C PHE A 250 6.73 9.03 -10.90
N ALA A 251 6.05 8.22 -10.09
CA ALA A 251 4.63 8.39 -9.76
C ALA A 251 4.39 9.56 -8.79
N PRO A 252 3.23 10.21 -8.85
CA PRO A 252 2.75 11.05 -7.77
C PRO A 252 2.68 10.29 -6.45
N LEU A 253 2.72 11.01 -5.31
CA LEU A 253 2.72 10.41 -3.98
C LEU A 253 1.44 9.59 -3.73
N ALA A 254 1.60 8.31 -3.40
CA ALA A 254 0.52 7.42 -2.98
C ALA A 254 0.82 6.81 -1.61
N ILE A 255 -0.14 6.08 -1.03
CA ILE A 255 0.01 5.45 0.29
C ILE A 255 1.14 4.41 0.34
N GLY A 256 1.51 3.85 -0.79
CA GLY A 256 2.49 2.76 -0.90
C GLY A 256 1.96 1.63 -1.77
N GLY A 257 2.46 0.42 -1.54
CA GLY A 257 2.08 -0.72 -2.34
C GLY A 257 2.51 -0.60 -3.81
N PHE A 258 2.25 -1.65 -4.58
CA PHE A 258 2.46 -1.63 -6.03
C PHE A 258 1.43 -2.53 -6.70
N LEU A 259 0.58 -1.95 -7.52
CA LEU A 259 -0.52 -2.65 -8.17
C LEU A 259 -0.62 -2.22 -9.64
N PRO A 260 0.20 -2.79 -10.54
CA PRO A 260 0.15 -2.50 -11.97
C PRO A 260 -1.07 -3.11 -12.65
N LEU A 261 -1.33 -2.65 -13.87
CA LEU A 261 -2.51 -2.98 -14.67
C LEU A 261 -2.72 -4.50 -14.87
N ASP A 262 -1.66 -5.21 -15.20
CA ASP A 262 -1.67 -6.66 -15.43
C ASP A 262 -1.99 -7.46 -14.17
N THR A 263 -1.54 -6.99 -13.02
CA THR A 263 -1.83 -7.60 -11.72
C THR A 263 -3.32 -7.50 -11.37
N VAL A 264 -3.95 -6.35 -11.66
CA VAL A 264 -5.40 -6.21 -11.53
C VAL A 264 -6.14 -7.12 -12.50
N TYR A 265 -5.76 -7.10 -13.78
CA TYR A 265 -6.40 -7.91 -14.83
C TYR A 265 -6.32 -9.42 -14.56
N ASN A 266 -5.17 -9.89 -14.09
CA ASN A 266 -4.94 -11.31 -13.83
C ASN A 266 -5.54 -11.82 -12.52
N TYR A 267 -6.14 -10.94 -11.70
CA TYR A 267 -6.79 -11.36 -10.48
C TYR A 267 -7.95 -12.33 -10.77
N ASN A 268 -7.97 -13.45 -10.06
CA ASN A 268 -9.10 -14.38 -10.02
C ASN A 268 -9.77 -14.29 -8.65
N PRO A 269 -10.99 -13.76 -8.55
CA PRO A 269 -11.68 -13.59 -7.27
C PRO A 269 -12.28 -14.88 -6.69
N LEU A 270 -12.13 -16.00 -7.39
CA LEU A 270 -12.61 -17.32 -6.95
C LEU A 270 -11.40 -18.16 -6.50
N PRO A 271 -11.06 -18.17 -5.19
CA PRO A 271 -9.94 -18.96 -4.68
C PRO A 271 -10.07 -20.44 -5.01
N ALA A 272 -8.95 -21.07 -5.39
CA ALA A 272 -8.93 -22.49 -5.75
C ALA A 272 -9.17 -23.43 -4.54
N GLU A 273 -9.03 -22.92 -3.34
CA GLU A 273 -9.30 -23.60 -2.08
C GLU A 273 -10.80 -23.86 -1.86
N LEU A 274 -11.67 -23.08 -2.51
CA LEU A 274 -13.12 -23.20 -2.37
C LEU A 274 -13.69 -24.23 -3.35
N THR A 275 -14.61 -25.05 -2.88
CA THR A 275 -15.43 -25.90 -3.75
C THR A 275 -16.37 -25.05 -4.62
N PRO A 276 -16.89 -25.57 -5.76
CA PRO A 276 -17.86 -24.83 -6.57
C PRO A 276 -19.09 -24.34 -5.82
N GLU A 277 -19.55 -25.11 -4.82
CA GLU A 277 -20.67 -24.73 -3.94
C GLU A 277 -20.30 -23.56 -3.04
N GLU A 278 -19.07 -23.53 -2.52
CA GLU A 278 -18.58 -22.45 -1.67
C GLU A 278 -18.25 -21.20 -2.48
N GLN A 279 -17.75 -21.35 -3.70
CA GLN A 279 -17.53 -20.24 -4.63
C GLN A 279 -18.80 -19.45 -4.94
N ALA A 280 -19.98 -20.08 -4.86
CA ALA A 280 -21.27 -19.40 -5.03
C ALA A 280 -21.56 -18.33 -3.95
N TYR A 281 -20.85 -18.36 -2.83
CA TYR A 281 -20.92 -17.31 -1.81
C TYR A 281 -20.10 -16.06 -2.15
N ILE A 282 -19.17 -16.13 -3.10
CA ILE A 282 -18.45 -14.95 -3.62
C ILE A 282 -19.41 -14.20 -4.55
N ILE A 283 -20.04 -13.14 -4.03
CA ILE A 283 -21.08 -12.40 -4.76
C ILE A 283 -20.56 -11.24 -5.57
N GLY A 284 -19.28 -10.89 -5.44
CA GLY A 284 -18.67 -9.81 -6.19
C GLY A 284 -17.24 -9.49 -5.81
N VAL A 285 -16.70 -8.52 -6.53
CA VAL A 285 -15.38 -7.94 -6.34
C VAL A 285 -15.50 -6.42 -6.30
N GLN A 286 -14.71 -5.77 -5.46
CA GLN A 286 -14.66 -4.32 -5.38
C GLN A 286 -13.24 -3.82 -5.60
N ALA A 287 -13.10 -2.68 -6.29
CA ALA A 287 -11.90 -1.88 -6.29
C ALA A 287 -12.04 -0.74 -5.27
N ASN A 288 -11.04 -0.55 -4.43
CA ASN A 288 -11.00 0.51 -3.42
C ASN A 288 -10.08 1.63 -3.87
N ILE A 289 -10.44 2.88 -3.54
CA ILE A 289 -9.60 4.06 -3.71
C ILE A 289 -9.74 4.90 -2.45
N TRP A 290 -8.72 4.85 -1.58
CA TRP A 290 -8.67 5.63 -0.36
C TRP A 290 -8.09 7.02 -0.62
N GLY A 291 -8.60 8.02 0.07
CA GLY A 291 -8.39 9.44 -0.27
C GLY A 291 -7.24 10.14 0.44
N GLU A 292 -6.45 9.46 1.30
CA GLU A 292 -5.45 10.07 2.18
C GLU A 292 -4.41 10.89 1.42
N TYR A 293 -3.99 10.44 0.26
CA TYR A 293 -2.99 11.09 -0.59
C TYR A 293 -3.55 11.63 -1.91
N ILE A 294 -4.83 11.40 -2.20
CA ILE A 294 -5.49 11.83 -3.44
C ILE A 294 -6.18 13.18 -3.20
N GLN A 295 -5.56 14.25 -3.67
CA GLN A 295 -5.98 15.62 -3.35
C GLN A 295 -6.93 16.26 -4.35
N THR A 296 -7.02 15.74 -5.58
CA THR A 296 -7.83 16.31 -6.65
C THR A 296 -8.58 15.25 -7.44
N PRO A 297 -9.70 15.63 -8.12
CA PRO A 297 -10.41 14.71 -9.03
C PRO A 297 -9.51 14.16 -10.13
N GLU A 298 -8.62 14.97 -10.71
CA GLU A 298 -7.72 14.54 -11.78
C GLU A 298 -6.72 13.49 -11.26
N TYR A 299 -6.31 13.59 -9.98
CA TYR A 299 -5.45 12.59 -9.36
C TYR A 299 -6.24 11.30 -9.05
N PHE A 300 -7.49 11.41 -8.63
CA PHE A 300 -8.39 10.27 -8.50
C PHE A 300 -8.55 9.52 -9.83
N GLU A 301 -8.78 10.23 -10.92
CA GLU A 301 -8.90 9.65 -12.26
C GLU A 301 -7.62 8.96 -12.70
N TYR A 302 -6.46 9.59 -12.47
CA TYR A 302 -5.15 8.99 -12.71
C TYR A 302 -4.98 7.68 -11.96
N MET A 303 -5.36 7.62 -10.69
CA MET A 303 -5.24 6.41 -9.87
C MET A 303 -6.25 5.33 -10.30
N ALA A 304 -7.46 5.70 -10.68
CA ALA A 304 -8.52 4.79 -11.09
C ALA A 304 -8.23 4.12 -12.45
N PHE A 305 -7.86 4.92 -13.45
CA PHE A 305 -7.75 4.47 -14.83
C PHE A 305 -6.29 4.28 -15.27
N PRO A 306 -6.01 3.22 -16.06
CA PRO A 306 -6.95 2.26 -16.68
C PRO A 306 -7.33 1.05 -15.81
N ARG A 307 -6.83 0.93 -14.57
CA ARG A 307 -7.01 -0.27 -13.73
C ARG A 307 -8.48 -0.59 -13.43
N LEU A 308 -9.34 0.43 -13.34
CA LEU A 308 -10.77 0.23 -13.16
C LEU A 308 -11.43 -0.46 -14.37
N LEU A 309 -10.90 -0.26 -15.59
CA LEU A 309 -11.34 -1.00 -16.78
C LEU A 309 -10.94 -2.48 -16.68
N ALA A 310 -9.71 -2.75 -16.23
CA ALA A 310 -9.26 -4.12 -15.97
C ALA A 310 -10.11 -4.82 -14.91
N MET A 311 -10.41 -4.13 -13.80
CA MET A 311 -11.30 -4.64 -12.75
C MET A 311 -12.71 -4.90 -13.28
N SER A 312 -13.22 -4.06 -14.17
CA SER A 312 -14.51 -4.29 -14.82
C SER A 312 -14.50 -5.61 -15.63
N GLU A 313 -13.41 -5.91 -16.33
CA GLU A 313 -13.30 -7.16 -17.08
C GLU A 313 -13.18 -8.37 -16.13
N VAL A 314 -12.44 -8.27 -15.04
CA VAL A 314 -12.38 -9.31 -13.99
C VAL A 314 -13.78 -9.66 -13.46
N GLN A 315 -14.68 -8.69 -13.35
CA GLN A 315 -16.04 -8.89 -12.81
C GLN A 315 -17.02 -9.50 -13.83
N TRP A 316 -16.79 -9.31 -15.13
CA TRP A 316 -17.75 -9.71 -16.17
C TRP A 316 -17.29 -10.86 -17.05
N THR A 317 -16.00 -11.21 -16.99
CA THR A 317 -15.42 -12.26 -17.83
C THR A 317 -15.02 -13.46 -16.98
N GLN A 318 -15.47 -14.65 -17.39
CA GLN A 318 -15.06 -15.89 -16.73
C GLN A 318 -13.52 -16.03 -16.81
N PRO A 319 -12.85 -16.53 -15.77
CA PRO A 319 -11.39 -16.60 -15.71
C PRO A 319 -10.75 -17.28 -16.93
N GLU A 320 -11.37 -18.35 -17.45
CA GLU A 320 -10.89 -19.10 -18.62
C GLU A 320 -11.04 -18.35 -19.96
N HIS A 321 -11.80 -17.26 -19.98
CA HIS A 321 -12.01 -16.42 -21.16
C HIS A 321 -11.24 -15.11 -21.10
N LYS A 322 -10.46 -14.87 -20.04
CA LYS A 322 -9.62 -13.68 -19.93
C LYS A 322 -8.42 -13.79 -20.87
N ASP A 323 -8.21 -12.75 -21.66
CA ASP A 323 -7.09 -12.59 -22.59
C ASP A 323 -6.55 -11.17 -22.48
N PHE A 324 -5.40 -11.02 -21.81
CA PHE A 324 -4.78 -9.72 -21.57
C PHE A 324 -4.39 -9.02 -22.88
N GLU A 325 -3.93 -9.74 -23.89
CA GLU A 325 -3.55 -9.13 -25.18
C GLU A 325 -4.77 -8.56 -25.89
N SER A 326 -5.88 -9.31 -25.92
CA SER A 326 -7.16 -8.83 -26.44
C SER A 326 -7.68 -7.62 -25.65
N PHE A 327 -7.56 -7.62 -24.32
CA PHE A 327 -7.90 -6.48 -23.48
C PHE A 327 -7.02 -5.26 -23.82
N ALA A 328 -5.72 -5.43 -23.93
CA ALA A 328 -4.77 -4.37 -24.23
C ALA A 328 -5.06 -3.72 -25.60
N ARG A 329 -5.43 -4.52 -26.64
CA ARG A 329 -5.86 -3.99 -27.95
C ARG A 329 -7.13 -3.15 -27.88
N ARG A 330 -8.07 -3.49 -27.00
CA ARG A 330 -9.30 -2.73 -26.80
C ARG A 330 -9.05 -1.46 -25.97
N LEU A 331 -8.03 -1.48 -25.13
CA LEU A 331 -7.69 -0.37 -24.24
C LEU A 331 -7.28 0.89 -25.00
N ASP A 332 -6.65 0.80 -26.17
CA ASP A 332 -6.38 1.95 -27.03
C ASP A 332 -7.65 2.76 -27.33
N LYS A 333 -8.74 2.08 -27.69
CA LYS A 333 -10.03 2.75 -27.94
C LYS A 333 -10.69 3.28 -26.67
N GLU A 334 -10.50 2.61 -25.56
CA GLU A 334 -11.00 3.10 -24.28
C GLU A 334 -10.25 4.37 -23.85
N PHE A 335 -8.95 4.50 -24.13
CA PHE A 335 -8.22 5.74 -23.91
C PHE A 335 -8.77 6.91 -24.76
N GLU A 336 -9.15 6.66 -26.03
CA GLU A 336 -9.80 7.68 -26.85
C GLU A 336 -11.14 8.15 -26.24
N ARG A 337 -11.91 7.21 -25.64
CA ARG A 337 -13.17 7.53 -24.94
C ARG A 337 -12.92 8.30 -23.66
N LEU A 338 -11.92 7.91 -22.88
CA LEU A 338 -11.53 8.62 -21.65
C LEU A 338 -11.08 10.05 -21.99
N ASP A 339 -10.31 10.24 -23.07
CA ASP A 339 -9.90 11.56 -23.56
C ASP A 339 -11.11 12.42 -23.98
N TYR A 340 -12.04 11.82 -24.72
CA TYR A 340 -13.27 12.49 -25.11
C TYR A 340 -14.11 12.94 -23.90
N CYS A 341 -14.08 12.15 -22.83
CA CYS A 341 -14.77 12.47 -21.57
C CYS A 341 -13.97 13.42 -20.66
N GLY A 342 -12.73 13.79 -21.03
CA GLY A 342 -11.85 14.64 -20.22
C GLY A 342 -11.26 13.95 -19.00
N VAL A 343 -11.19 12.61 -18.99
CA VAL A 343 -10.67 11.82 -17.86
C VAL A 343 -9.15 11.75 -17.91
N ASN A 344 -8.50 12.13 -16.81
CA ASN A 344 -7.04 12.12 -16.66
C ASN A 344 -6.51 10.71 -16.34
N ALA A 345 -6.58 9.78 -17.28
CA ALA A 345 -6.08 8.41 -17.09
C ALA A 345 -4.55 8.32 -17.10
N CYS A 346 -3.97 7.46 -16.27
CA CYS A 346 -2.54 7.14 -16.31
C CYS A 346 -2.16 6.50 -17.66
N ARG A 347 -1.05 6.96 -18.23
CA ARG A 347 -0.57 6.56 -19.56
C ARG A 347 0.62 5.59 -19.52
N ASN A 348 0.96 5.03 -18.36
CA ASN A 348 2.04 4.06 -18.24
C ASN A 348 1.84 2.80 -19.10
N PHE A 349 0.63 2.56 -19.60
CA PHE A 349 0.33 1.56 -20.62
C PHE A 349 1.20 1.72 -21.89
N TYR A 350 1.52 2.96 -22.26
CA TYR A 350 2.37 3.29 -23.39
C TYR A 350 3.84 3.48 -23.03
N GLU A 351 4.25 3.03 -21.85
CA GLU A 351 5.62 3.15 -21.38
C GLU A 351 6.35 1.81 -21.42
N VAL A 352 7.67 1.86 -21.29
CA VAL A 352 8.51 0.68 -21.26
C VAL A 352 8.80 0.28 -19.83
N ASN A 353 8.44 -0.95 -19.45
CA ASN A 353 8.89 -1.58 -18.22
C ASN A 353 10.30 -2.13 -18.44
N GLN A 354 11.25 -1.70 -17.60
CA GLN A 354 12.64 -2.11 -17.67
C GLN A 354 12.99 -2.98 -16.46
N ALA A 355 13.42 -4.21 -16.68
CA ALA A 355 13.87 -5.13 -15.64
C ALA A 355 15.29 -5.60 -15.91
N GLY A 356 16.17 -5.46 -14.91
CA GLY A 356 17.53 -5.99 -14.98
C GLY A 356 17.65 -7.27 -14.15
N ALA A 357 18.42 -8.22 -14.63
CA ALA A 357 18.72 -9.46 -13.90
C ALA A 357 20.07 -10.05 -14.32
N TRP A 358 20.71 -10.76 -13.38
CA TRP A 358 21.91 -11.53 -13.69
C TRP A 358 21.56 -12.83 -14.43
N ASN A 359 22.09 -12.98 -15.65
CA ASN A 359 21.99 -14.21 -16.41
C ASN A 359 23.11 -15.18 -16.02
N LYS A 360 22.78 -16.18 -15.18
CA LYS A 360 23.76 -17.16 -14.67
C LYS A 360 24.40 -18.00 -15.78
N SER A 361 23.68 -18.27 -16.88
CA SER A 361 24.19 -19.10 -17.98
C SER A 361 25.19 -18.35 -18.86
N GLN A 362 24.97 -17.07 -19.07
CA GLN A 362 25.84 -16.21 -19.90
C GLN A 362 26.86 -15.41 -19.08
N GLN A 363 26.74 -15.44 -17.74
CA GLN A 363 27.59 -14.67 -16.83
C GLN A 363 27.62 -13.17 -17.16
N THR A 364 26.44 -12.61 -17.48
CA THR A 364 26.25 -11.20 -17.82
C THR A 364 25.00 -10.64 -17.14
N TYR A 365 25.00 -9.35 -16.91
CA TYR A 365 23.81 -8.64 -16.48
C TYR A 365 22.99 -8.24 -17.69
N GLU A 366 21.69 -8.53 -17.69
CA GLU A 366 20.82 -8.30 -18.84
C GLU A 366 19.62 -7.45 -18.45
N VAL A 367 19.32 -6.46 -19.30
CA VAL A 367 18.11 -5.64 -19.15
C VAL A 367 17.08 -6.07 -20.19
N THR A 368 15.92 -6.48 -19.70
CA THR A 368 14.73 -6.77 -20.53
C THR A 368 13.82 -5.56 -20.58
N LEU A 369 13.26 -5.31 -21.76
CA LEU A 369 12.29 -4.25 -22.01
C LEU A 369 10.96 -4.85 -22.44
N ASN A 370 9.88 -4.42 -21.79
CA ASN A 370 8.52 -4.84 -22.12
C ASN A 370 7.57 -3.64 -22.11
N THR A 371 6.49 -3.74 -22.87
CA THR A 371 5.37 -2.79 -22.82
C THR A 371 4.05 -3.55 -22.80
N PHE A 372 3.03 -2.96 -22.21
CA PHE A 372 1.65 -3.47 -22.30
C PHE A 372 0.98 -3.15 -23.62
N CYS A 373 1.55 -2.21 -24.37
CA CYS A 373 1.00 -1.76 -25.65
C CYS A 373 1.26 -2.79 -26.74
N PRO A 374 0.23 -3.45 -27.30
CA PRO A 374 0.41 -4.44 -28.36
C PRO A 374 0.79 -3.77 -29.70
N ASP A 375 1.41 -4.55 -30.58
CA ASP A 375 1.80 -4.13 -31.93
C ASP A 375 2.66 -2.87 -31.96
N ALA A 376 3.55 -2.72 -30.98
CA ALA A 376 4.42 -1.57 -30.83
C ALA A 376 5.90 -1.96 -30.78
N ASP A 377 6.73 -1.14 -31.36
CA ASP A 377 8.18 -1.25 -31.31
C ASP A 377 8.74 -0.54 -30.06
N ILE A 378 9.76 -1.12 -29.44
CA ILE A 378 10.51 -0.48 -28.37
C ILE A 378 11.87 -0.06 -28.93
N TYR A 379 12.15 1.25 -28.90
CA TYR A 379 13.48 1.77 -29.18
C TYR A 379 14.18 2.14 -27.89
N TYR A 380 15.50 1.95 -27.84
CA TYR A 380 16.29 2.23 -26.64
C TYR A 380 17.68 2.80 -26.97
N ALA A 381 18.28 3.44 -25.97
CA ALA A 381 19.67 3.88 -25.94
C ALA A 381 20.27 3.66 -24.54
N VAL A 382 21.56 3.38 -24.47
CA VAL A 382 22.30 3.23 -23.22
C VAL A 382 23.13 4.51 -22.99
N ASN A 383 22.97 5.13 -21.82
CA ASN A 383 23.63 6.38 -21.42
C ASN A 383 23.37 7.58 -22.35
N ASP A 384 22.34 7.51 -23.20
CA ASP A 384 21.90 8.61 -24.06
C ASP A 384 20.38 8.81 -23.89
N SER A 385 19.97 9.99 -23.49
CA SER A 385 18.57 10.33 -23.25
C SER A 385 17.75 10.54 -24.53
N THR A 386 18.40 10.59 -25.68
CA THR A 386 17.74 10.76 -26.99
C THR A 386 17.31 9.41 -27.52
N VAL A 387 16.00 9.14 -27.47
CA VAL A 387 15.42 7.91 -28.02
C VAL A 387 14.44 8.27 -29.14
N ASN A 388 14.71 7.74 -30.33
CA ASN A 388 13.85 7.91 -31.52
C ASN A 388 13.98 6.70 -32.44
N THR A 389 13.34 6.73 -33.62
CA THR A 389 13.37 5.62 -34.59
C THR A 389 14.74 5.32 -35.23
N SER A 390 15.75 6.19 -34.97
CA SER A 390 17.15 5.92 -35.34
C SER A 390 17.94 5.24 -34.23
N SER A 391 17.38 5.14 -33.03
CA SER A 391 17.95 4.42 -31.89
C SER A 391 17.86 2.91 -32.10
N SER A 392 18.45 2.11 -31.22
CA SER A 392 18.43 0.66 -31.31
C SER A 392 17.02 0.13 -31.11
N LEU A 393 16.56 -0.71 -32.05
CA LEU A 393 15.30 -1.45 -31.91
C LEU A 393 15.52 -2.63 -30.95
N TYR A 394 14.71 -2.73 -29.91
CA TYR A 394 14.80 -3.83 -28.94
C TYR A 394 14.31 -5.15 -29.54
N LYS A 395 15.15 -6.17 -29.50
CA LYS A 395 14.84 -7.53 -29.96
C LYS A 395 15.26 -8.61 -28.97
N THR A 396 16.31 -8.36 -28.22
CA THR A 396 16.92 -9.28 -27.27
C THR A 396 17.35 -8.53 -26.01
N PRO A 397 17.50 -9.19 -24.86
CA PRO A 397 18.01 -8.56 -23.64
C PRO A 397 19.30 -7.78 -23.88
N ILE A 398 19.43 -6.61 -23.26
CA ILE A 398 20.55 -5.69 -23.42
C ILE A 398 21.62 -6.08 -22.39
N PRO A 399 22.80 -6.54 -22.81
CA PRO A 399 23.88 -6.85 -21.89
C PRO A 399 24.49 -5.55 -21.34
N LEU A 400 24.78 -5.52 -20.03
CA LEU A 400 25.51 -4.44 -19.37
C LEU A 400 26.69 -5.05 -18.62
N ASP A 401 27.87 -4.41 -18.71
CA ASP A 401 29.11 -4.82 -18.05
C ASP A 401 29.60 -3.77 -17.04
N GLU A 402 28.99 -2.61 -17.01
CA GLU A 402 29.23 -1.53 -16.05
C GLU A 402 27.95 -0.75 -15.73
N ASP A 403 28.02 0.14 -14.74
CA ASP A 403 26.91 1.06 -14.38
C ASP A 403 26.37 1.77 -15.61
N ALA A 404 25.08 1.68 -15.83
CA ALA A 404 24.45 2.30 -17.00
C ALA A 404 23.02 2.77 -16.71
N THR A 405 22.60 3.77 -17.48
CA THR A 405 21.20 4.20 -17.56
C THR A 405 20.63 3.82 -18.93
N VAL A 406 19.58 3.01 -18.92
CA VAL A 406 18.86 2.64 -20.14
C VAL A 406 17.69 3.61 -20.29
N TYR A 407 17.60 4.23 -21.48
CA TYR A 407 16.47 5.04 -21.91
C TYR A 407 15.70 4.27 -22.96
N SER A 408 14.38 4.30 -22.93
CA SER A 408 13.54 3.57 -23.87
C SER A 408 12.20 4.24 -24.10
N ALA A 409 11.62 4.02 -25.28
CA ALA A 409 10.32 4.56 -25.65
C ALA A 409 9.56 3.62 -26.58
N VAL A 410 8.24 3.69 -26.51
CA VAL A 410 7.30 2.89 -27.31
C VAL A 410 6.91 3.66 -28.58
N TYR A 411 6.95 3.01 -29.71
CA TYR A 411 6.59 3.56 -31.01
C TYR A 411 5.61 2.64 -31.73
N ARG A 412 4.69 3.22 -32.48
CA ARG A 412 3.81 2.52 -33.42
C ARG A 412 3.76 3.33 -34.74
N ASP A 413 3.98 2.65 -35.86
CA ASP A 413 4.04 3.30 -37.19
C ASP A 413 5.01 4.49 -37.24
N GLY A 414 6.15 4.38 -36.55
CA GLY A 414 7.19 5.41 -36.49
C GLY A 414 6.85 6.62 -35.62
N LYS A 415 5.71 6.62 -34.91
CA LYS A 415 5.29 7.70 -34.00
C LYS A 415 5.44 7.28 -32.55
N PRO A 416 5.97 8.16 -31.66
CA PRO A 416 6.02 7.87 -30.22
C PRO A 416 4.62 7.83 -29.62
N LEU A 417 4.37 6.85 -28.73
CA LEU A 417 3.09 6.68 -28.04
C LEU A 417 3.11 7.26 -26.63
N GLY A 418 4.21 7.10 -25.91
CA GLY A 418 4.38 7.54 -24.54
C GLY A 418 5.64 8.39 -24.35
N LYS A 419 5.97 8.67 -23.09
CA LYS A 419 7.21 9.36 -22.74
C LYS A 419 8.41 8.42 -22.82
N VAL A 420 9.61 9.00 -22.94
CA VAL A 420 10.86 8.25 -22.75
C VAL A 420 10.97 7.83 -21.29
N THR A 421 11.04 6.54 -21.04
CA THR A 421 11.33 5.99 -19.71
C THR A 421 12.82 5.82 -19.51
N ARG A 422 13.28 5.90 -18.25
CA ARG A 422 14.68 5.69 -17.91
C ARG A 422 14.79 4.84 -16.65
N LYS A 423 15.84 4.02 -16.59
CA LYS A 423 16.22 3.31 -15.37
C LYS A 423 17.71 3.12 -15.30
N SER A 424 18.30 3.35 -14.11
CA SER A 424 19.71 3.14 -13.86
C SER A 424 19.94 1.78 -13.20
N PHE A 425 21.00 1.10 -13.62
CA PHE A 425 21.41 -0.21 -13.13
C PHE A 425 22.82 -0.13 -12.57
N ALA A 426 23.04 -0.74 -11.41
CA ALA A 426 24.31 -0.75 -10.70
C ALA A 426 25.08 -2.05 -11.01
N VAL A 427 25.77 -2.06 -12.16
CA VAL A 427 26.52 -3.23 -12.59
C VAL A 427 27.98 -3.09 -12.19
N ASN A 428 28.43 -3.90 -11.26
CA ASN A 428 29.74 -3.84 -10.64
C ASN A 428 30.28 -5.26 -10.34
N LYS A 429 31.44 -5.39 -9.68
CA LYS A 429 32.07 -6.68 -9.41
C LYS A 429 31.26 -7.60 -8.49
N ALA A 430 30.36 -7.04 -7.67
CA ALA A 430 29.45 -7.82 -6.81
C ALA A 430 28.21 -8.33 -7.55
N THR A 431 27.86 -7.73 -8.67
CA THR A 431 26.59 -8.03 -9.36
C THR A 431 26.51 -9.50 -9.76
N GLY A 432 25.45 -10.17 -9.30
CA GLY A 432 25.19 -11.59 -9.50
C GLY A 432 26.13 -12.51 -8.71
N CYS A 433 26.84 -12.00 -7.72
CA CYS A 433 27.62 -12.79 -6.77
C CYS A 433 26.73 -13.32 -5.65
N ASP A 434 27.10 -14.49 -5.12
CA ASP A 434 26.49 -15.02 -3.91
C ASP A 434 27.00 -14.23 -2.68
N TYR A 435 26.16 -14.12 -1.66
CA TYR A 435 26.51 -13.46 -0.40
C TYR A 435 25.89 -14.17 0.79
N THR A 436 26.46 -13.95 1.96
CA THR A 436 25.93 -14.41 3.24
C THR A 436 25.81 -13.26 4.23
N CYS A 437 24.77 -13.28 5.06
CA CYS A 437 24.56 -12.30 6.12
C CYS A 437 24.63 -12.95 7.48
N ASN A 438 25.30 -12.30 8.44
CA ASN A 438 25.31 -12.68 9.84
C ASN A 438 25.09 -11.43 10.71
N PRO A 439 23.99 -11.35 11.45
CA PRO A 439 22.86 -12.29 11.45
C PRO A 439 22.11 -12.33 10.12
N ALA A 440 21.26 -13.33 9.95
CA ALA A 440 20.36 -13.38 8.80
C ALA A 440 19.46 -12.13 8.74
N ALA A 441 19.06 -11.74 7.56
CA ALA A 441 18.16 -10.59 7.36
C ALA A 441 16.86 -10.77 8.18
N GLY A 442 16.45 -9.73 8.89
CA GLY A 442 15.24 -9.74 9.71
C GLY A 442 13.99 -9.62 8.87
N TRP A 443 14.07 -8.84 7.84
CA TRP A 443 13.06 -8.67 6.83
C TRP A 443 13.72 -8.84 5.47
N GLU A 444 13.39 -9.92 4.82
CA GLU A 444 13.36 -9.93 3.38
C GLU A 444 12.04 -9.25 3.02
N HIS A 445 12.03 -7.92 2.98
CA HIS A 445 10.85 -7.21 2.64
C HIS A 445 10.40 -7.70 1.28
N LEU A 446 9.38 -8.56 1.31
CA LEU A 446 8.60 -8.94 0.16
C LEU A 446 9.50 -9.40 -0.98
N ASN A 447 10.38 -10.32 -0.70
CA ASN A 447 11.34 -10.96 -1.59
C ASN A 447 10.78 -11.28 -2.99
N GLU A 448 10.36 -10.23 -3.67
CA GLU A 448 10.01 -10.29 -5.10
C GLU A 448 11.29 -10.44 -5.95
N GLY A 449 12.29 -11.18 -5.42
CA GLY A 449 13.54 -11.45 -6.09
C GLY A 449 14.58 -10.33 -6.01
N PHE A 450 14.54 -9.48 -4.97
CA PHE A 450 15.56 -8.48 -4.68
C PHE A 450 16.64 -9.05 -3.75
N GLY A 451 17.90 -8.73 -4.03
CA GLY A 451 19.05 -9.09 -3.25
C GLY A 451 20.04 -7.95 -3.12
N LEU A 452 21.11 -8.15 -2.32
CA LEU A 452 22.16 -7.14 -2.12
C LEU A 452 23.18 -7.07 -3.28
N THR A 453 23.03 -7.91 -4.30
CA THR A 453 23.96 -8.02 -5.44
C THR A 453 23.21 -8.19 -6.77
N ASP A 454 22.01 -7.64 -6.86
CA ASP A 454 21.13 -7.82 -8.03
C ASP A 454 21.20 -6.68 -9.04
N GLY A 455 22.08 -5.69 -8.83
CA GLY A 455 22.27 -4.55 -9.71
C GLY A 455 21.21 -3.47 -9.58
N ARG A 456 20.44 -3.43 -8.47
CA ARG A 456 19.30 -2.51 -8.31
C ARG A 456 19.42 -1.68 -7.05
N ARG A 457 19.64 -0.39 -7.21
CA ARG A 457 19.65 0.55 -6.08
C ARG A 457 18.26 0.76 -5.51
N GLY A 458 18.18 0.91 -4.19
CA GLY A 458 16.96 1.26 -3.47
C GLY A 458 16.45 2.66 -3.78
N TYR A 459 15.14 2.84 -3.63
CA TYR A 459 14.47 4.14 -3.69
C TYR A 459 13.66 4.36 -2.42
N ALA A 460 13.73 5.56 -1.83
CA ALA A 460 13.18 5.81 -0.49
C ALA A 460 11.67 5.55 -0.37
N ARG A 461 10.91 5.66 -1.46
CA ARG A 461 9.47 5.40 -1.51
C ARG A 461 9.11 3.96 -1.91
N ASP A 462 10.11 3.11 -2.24
CA ASP A 462 9.90 1.71 -2.63
C ASP A 462 10.56 0.77 -1.62
N MET A 463 9.81 0.37 -0.59
CA MET A 463 10.32 -0.52 0.46
C MET A 463 10.70 -1.92 -0.04
N ARG A 464 10.22 -2.35 -1.20
CA ARG A 464 10.51 -3.67 -1.78
C ARG A 464 11.98 -3.86 -2.14
N ARG A 465 12.76 -2.76 -2.22
CA ARG A 465 14.17 -2.77 -2.64
C ARG A 465 15.17 -2.64 -1.47
N TRP A 466 14.70 -2.89 -0.25
CA TRP A 466 15.52 -2.77 0.94
C TRP A 466 15.56 -4.09 1.69
N ILE A 467 16.75 -4.45 2.16
CA ILE A 467 16.97 -5.61 3.04
C ILE A 467 17.32 -5.08 4.41
N SER A 468 16.66 -5.59 5.44
CA SER A 468 16.75 -5.03 6.77
C SER A 468 17.30 -5.99 7.83
N PHE A 469 17.85 -5.40 8.90
CA PHE A 469 18.50 -6.07 10.01
C PHE A 469 18.16 -5.35 11.32
N TYR A 470 17.87 -6.12 12.37
CA TYR A 470 17.50 -5.58 13.68
C TYR A 470 18.65 -5.59 14.69
N GLN A 471 19.83 -6.07 14.33
CA GLN A 471 20.97 -6.17 15.22
C GLN A 471 21.89 -4.96 15.09
N ASP A 472 22.66 -4.67 16.18
CA ASP A 472 23.58 -3.54 16.19
C ASP A 472 24.76 -3.72 15.22
N THR A 473 25.20 -4.96 14.99
CA THR A 473 26.27 -5.28 14.05
C THR A 473 25.78 -6.29 13.00
N VAL A 474 26.01 -5.96 11.74
CA VAL A 474 25.69 -6.80 10.60
C VAL A 474 26.95 -7.07 9.81
N GLN A 475 27.20 -8.32 9.50
CA GLN A 475 28.35 -8.76 8.69
C GLN A 475 27.82 -9.39 7.40
N ILE A 476 28.30 -8.91 6.25
CA ILE A 476 27.94 -9.41 4.93
C ILE A 476 29.20 -9.82 4.22
N VAL A 477 29.24 -11.04 3.71
CA VAL A 477 30.37 -11.56 2.94
C VAL A 477 29.87 -11.82 1.52
N VAL A 478 30.48 -11.14 0.56
CA VAL A 478 30.24 -11.34 -0.88
C VAL A 478 31.34 -12.23 -1.43
N GLU A 479 30.99 -13.33 -2.10
CA GLU A 479 31.91 -14.22 -2.80
C GLU A 479 31.99 -13.79 -4.27
N LEU A 480 33.12 -13.19 -4.66
CA LEU A 480 33.38 -12.79 -6.04
C LEU A 480 33.58 -14.04 -6.92
N LYS A 481 33.05 -14.00 -8.14
CA LYS A 481 33.07 -15.14 -9.08
C LYS A 481 34.46 -15.63 -9.44
N LYS A 482 35.46 -14.80 -9.25
CA LYS A 482 36.91 -15.07 -9.48
C LYS A 482 37.74 -14.06 -8.70
N PRO A 483 39.04 -14.33 -8.44
CA PRO A 483 39.93 -13.29 -7.90
C PRO A 483 39.89 -12.02 -8.73
N GLN A 484 39.68 -10.88 -8.10
CA GLN A 484 39.60 -9.57 -8.73
C GLN A 484 40.31 -8.53 -7.86
N LYS A 485 40.84 -7.49 -8.51
CA LYS A 485 41.32 -6.31 -7.81
C LYS A 485 40.14 -5.46 -7.39
N VAL A 486 40.07 -5.13 -6.13
CA VAL A 486 39.04 -4.30 -5.51
C VAL A 486 39.65 -3.09 -4.83
N LYS A 487 38.99 -1.94 -4.89
CA LYS A 487 39.48 -0.67 -4.35
C LYS A 487 38.43 0.17 -3.65
N GLU A 488 37.16 -0.21 -3.76
CA GLU A 488 36.04 0.51 -3.14
C GLU A 488 34.88 -0.44 -2.89
N VAL A 489 34.21 -0.24 -1.75
CA VAL A 489 32.92 -0.85 -1.43
C VAL A 489 31.93 0.25 -1.11
N ALA A 490 30.75 0.20 -1.73
CA ALA A 490 29.67 1.14 -1.51
C ALA A 490 28.34 0.42 -1.25
N PHE A 491 27.42 1.13 -0.62
CA PHE A 491 26.01 0.72 -0.38
C PHE A 491 25.20 1.96 -0.04
N SER A 492 23.87 1.82 0.13
CA SER A 492 23.09 2.87 0.75
C SER A 492 22.27 2.36 1.91
N SER A 493 22.03 3.24 2.88
CA SER A 493 21.09 3.02 3.97
C SER A 493 19.83 3.84 3.76
N LEU A 494 18.69 3.27 4.17
CA LEU A 494 17.41 4.01 4.25
C LEU A 494 17.30 4.71 5.60
N TRP A 495 16.78 5.94 5.59
CA TRP A 495 16.35 6.65 6.78
C TRP A 495 14.83 6.88 6.72
N ARG A 496 14.11 6.25 7.65
CA ARG A 496 12.66 6.41 7.84
C ARG A 496 12.36 6.39 9.34
N PRO A 497 12.53 7.52 10.03
CA PRO A 497 12.48 7.56 11.49
C PRO A 497 11.12 7.21 12.08
N VAL A 498 10.02 7.35 11.34
CA VAL A 498 8.68 6.94 11.76
C VAL A 498 8.57 5.41 11.85
N ASN A 499 9.30 4.70 11.00
CA ASN A 499 9.35 3.23 10.95
C ASN A 499 10.59 2.65 11.65
N GLU A 500 11.25 3.39 12.55
CA GLU A 500 12.45 2.95 13.29
C GLU A 500 13.67 2.65 12.42
N ILE A 501 13.66 3.02 11.12
CA ILE A 501 14.75 2.72 10.20
C ILE A 501 15.79 3.83 10.24
N TRP A 502 17.01 3.48 10.68
CA TRP A 502 18.14 4.40 10.83
C TRP A 502 19.35 3.93 10.04
N PRO A 503 20.12 4.85 9.40
CA PRO A 503 21.26 4.48 8.58
C PRO A 503 22.42 3.94 9.43
N ALA A 504 23.29 3.16 8.79
CA ALA A 504 24.51 2.64 9.42
C ALA A 504 25.41 3.76 9.91
N ARG A 505 25.91 3.70 11.16
CA ARG A 505 26.82 4.71 11.75
C ARG A 505 28.29 4.48 11.44
N ALA A 506 28.67 3.26 11.01
CA ALA A 506 30.03 2.94 10.57
C ALA A 506 30.03 1.75 9.62
N MET A 507 31.05 1.70 8.78
CA MET A 507 31.36 0.55 7.94
C MET A 507 32.83 0.14 8.07
N SER A 508 33.10 -1.15 8.03
CA SER A 508 34.45 -1.73 7.96
C SER A 508 34.51 -2.71 6.80
N VAL A 509 35.59 -2.69 6.06
CA VAL A 509 35.82 -3.62 4.94
C VAL A 509 37.05 -4.46 5.19
N SER A 510 36.93 -5.75 4.93
CA SER A 510 38.03 -6.70 4.92
C SER A 510 37.94 -7.56 3.66
N VAL A 511 39.10 -8.02 3.17
CA VAL A 511 39.19 -8.86 1.98
C VAL A 511 39.87 -10.19 2.29
N SER A 512 39.56 -11.22 1.50
CA SER A 512 40.12 -12.53 1.66
C SER A 512 40.29 -13.25 0.31
N MET A 513 41.27 -14.12 0.22
CA MET A 513 41.45 -15.03 -0.92
C MET A 513 40.84 -16.42 -0.67
N ASP A 514 40.67 -16.82 0.57
CA ASP A 514 40.25 -18.18 0.97
C ASP A 514 38.89 -18.23 1.70
N GLY A 515 38.27 -17.06 1.95
CA GLY A 515 37.02 -16.95 2.69
C GLY A 515 37.13 -17.23 4.20
N GLN A 516 38.33 -17.49 4.72
CA GLN A 516 38.59 -17.79 6.12
C GLN A 516 39.40 -16.69 6.80
N THR A 517 40.51 -16.31 6.18
CA THR A 517 41.42 -15.28 6.70
C THR A 517 41.09 -13.94 6.05
N PHE A 518 40.49 -13.02 6.81
CA PHE A 518 40.15 -11.71 6.33
C PHE A 518 41.17 -10.65 6.79
N ILE A 519 41.68 -9.88 5.82
CA ILE A 519 42.62 -8.77 6.03
C ILE A 519 41.82 -7.47 6.03
N PRO A 520 41.82 -6.70 7.13
CA PRO A 520 41.15 -5.37 7.14
C PRO A 520 41.82 -4.42 6.16
N VAL A 521 41.01 -3.72 5.33
CA VAL A 521 41.47 -2.72 4.37
C VAL A 521 41.02 -1.31 4.70
N GLY A 522 40.03 -1.17 5.59
CA GLY A 522 39.60 0.15 6.06
C GLY A 522 38.35 0.12 6.94
N THR A 523 38.23 1.22 7.69
CA THR A 523 37.02 1.52 8.49
C THR A 523 36.66 2.98 8.33
N LYS A 524 35.36 3.31 8.27
CA LYS A 524 34.85 4.65 8.11
C LYS A 524 33.66 4.87 9.05
N ARG A 525 33.71 5.97 9.82
CA ARG A 525 32.53 6.47 10.53
C ARG A 525 31.66 7.21 9.51
N LEU A 526 30.37 6.95 9.53
CA LEU A 526 29.39 7.54 8.65
C LEU A 526 28.65 8.67 9.38
N THR A 527 28.46 9.77 8.70
CA THR A 527 27.74 10.94 9.22
C THR A 527 26.73 11.38 8.18
N TYR A 528 25.54 11.75 8.64
CA TYR A 528 24.43 12.10 7.77
C TYR A 528 23.79 13.41 8.19
N ASP A 529 23.20 14.10 7.23
CA ASP A 529 22.42 15.30 7.48
C ASP A 529 20.95 14.89 7.75
N PHE A 530 20.57 14.88 9.02
CA PHE A 530 19.21 14.63 9.45
C PHE A 530 18.33 15.90 9.51
N SER A 531 18.78 17.02 8.96
CA SER A 531 17.95 18.23 8.80
C SER A 531 16.85 18.03 7.76
N LEU A 532 17.01 17.04 6.88
CA LEU A 532 15.97 16.54 6.00
C LEU A 532 14.84 15.95 6.85
N THR A 533 13.61 16.27 6.49
CA THR A 533 12.42 15.80 7.21
C THR A 533 11.69 14.69 6.47
N GLU A 534 12.10 14.39 5.26
CA GLU A 534 11.55 13.31 4.42
C GLU A 534 12.45 12.07 4.48
N GLY A 535 11.85 10.89 4.48
CA GLY A 535 12.57 9.63 4.37
C GLY A 535 13.53 9.65 3.17
N THR A 536 14.78 9.30 3.41
CA THR A 536 15.89 9.56 2.48
C THR A 536 16.78 8.33 2.34
N ARG A 537 17.33 8.15 1.13
CA ARG A 537 18.40 7.21 0.82
C ARG A 537 19.75 7.89 1.07
N PHE A 538 20.59 7.33 1.93
CA PHE A 538 21.91 7.82 2.25
C PHE A 538 23.00 6.91 1.66
N PRO A 539 23.71 7.32 0.58
CA PRO A 539 24.84 6.55 0.04
C PRO A 539 26.07 6.64 0.94
N ALA A 540 26.79 5.55 1.02
CA ALA A 540 28.06 5.45 1.74
C ALA A 540 29.07 4.63 0.94
N SER A 541 30.36 5.01 0.97
CA SER A 541 31.43 4.23 0.38
C SER A 541 32.72 4.33 1.18
N LEU A 542 33.56 3.33 1.01
CA LEU A 542 34.92 3.27 1.54
C LEU A 542 35.89 2.86 0.43
N SER A 543 36.79 3.76 0.08
CA SER A 543 37.89 3.51 -0.85
C SER A 543 39.16 3.12 -0.09
N PHE A 544 39.96 2.20 -0.65
CA PHE A 544 41.20 1.69 -0.08
C PHE A 544 42.22 1.38 -1.18
N ALA A 545 43.46 1.00 -0.79
CA ALA A 545 44.47 0.60 -1.77
C ALA A 545 43.98 -0.64 -2.56
N GLU A 546 44.18 -0.62 -3.88
CA GLU A 546 43.79 -1.74 -4.75
C GLU A 546 44.37 -3.05 -4.25
N THR A 547 43.51 -4.01 -3.94
CA THR A 547 43.87 -5.29 -3.32
C THR A 547 43.16 -6.44 -4.04
N GLU A 548 43.86 -7.54 -4.30
CA GLU A 548 43.27 -8.74 -4.90
C GLU A 548 42.43 -9.50 -3.86
N ALA A 549 41.21 -9.91 -4.24
CA ALA A 549 40.28 -10.61 -3.36
C ALA A 549 39.37 -11.56 -4.13
N THR A 550 38.99 -12.64 -3.48
CA THR A 550 37.89 -13.54 -3.86
C THR A 550 36.67 -13.31 -2.97
N PHE A 551 36.90 -12.88 -1.73
CA PHE A 551 35.82 -12.56 -0.78
C PHE A 551 36.00 -11.14 -0.24
N VAL A 552 34.88 -10.43 -0.17
CA VAL A 552 34.80 -9.09 0.43
C VAL A 552 33.81 -9.13 1.58
N ARG A 553 34.27 -8.79 2.78
CA ARG A 553 33.45 -8.71 3.99
C ARG A 553 33.19 -7.25 4.32
N LEU A 554 31.91 -6.89 4.32
CA LEU A 554 31.39 -5.62 4.79
C LEU A 554 30.78 -5.84 6.18
N GLU A 555 31.26 -5.09 7.17
CA GLU A 555 30.69 -5.05 8.51
C GLU A 555 30.11 -3.67 8.75
N LEU A 556 28.83 -3.63 9.17
CA LEU A 556 28.08 -2.43 9.41
C LEU A 556 27.67 -2.34 10.88
N LEU A 557 27.82 -1.17 11.47
CA LEU A 557 27.16 -0.83 12.74
C LEU A 557 25.86 -0.12 12.42
N SER A 558 24.74 -0.64 12.94
CA SER A 558 23.40 -0.04 12.76
C SER A 558 23.32 1.37 13.33
N GLY A 559 22.18 2.04 13.16
CA GLY A 559 21.90 3.35 13.76
C GLY A 559 21.96 3.36 15.30
N GLY A 560 21.94 2.18 15.94
CA GLY A 560 21.90 2.01 17.39
C GLY A 560 20.48 2.16 17.92
N LEU A 561 20.32 2.80 19.09
CA LEU A 561 18.99 3.03 19.67
C LEU A 561 18.33 4.26 19.02
N CYS A 562 17.02 4.17 18.80
CA CYS A 562 16.22 5.28 18.30
C CYS A 562 16.41 6.52 19.20
N PRO A 563 16.77 7.68 18.63
CA PRO A 563 17.12 8.87 19.42
C PRO A 563 15.94 9.44 20.20
N LYS A 564 16.29 10.22 21.25
CA LYS A 564 15.30 10.94 22.04
C LYS A 564 14.49 11.91 21.18
N GLY A 565 13.17 11.90 21.41
CA GLY A 565 12.23 12.77 20.71
C GLY A 565 11.68 12.20 19.41
N TYR A 566 12.11 11.02 19.01
CA TYR A 566 11.53 10.26 17.88
C TYR A 566 10.57 9.17 18.37
N PHE A 567 9.81 8.59 17.45
CA PHE A 567 9.00 7.41 17.75
C PHE A 567 9.93 6.28 18.24
N HIS A 568 9.42 5.45 19.15
CA HIS A 568 10.15 4.29 19.66
C HIS A 568 11.50 4.62 20.32
N GLU A 569 11.60 5.82 20.95
CA GLU A 569 12.79 6.26 21.69
C GLU A 569 13.35 5.13 22.58
N GLY A 570 14.64 4.85 22.44
CA GLY A 570 15.37 3.86 23.22
C GLY A 570 15.22 2.40 22.74
N LEU A 571 14.40 2.11 21.71
CA LEU A 571 14.40 0.80 21.08
C LEU A 571 15.54 0.67 20.07
N GLN A 572 15.98 -0.57 19.82
CA GLN A 572 16.96 -0.87 18.77
C GLN A 572 16.38 -0.49 17.41
N SER A 573 17.14 0.33 16.67
CA SER A 573 16.72 0.72 15.32
C SER A 573 16.94 -0.43 14.32
N GLU A 574 16.09 -0.44 13.30
CA GLU A 574 16.27 -1.26 12.11
C GLU A 574 17.31 -0.61 11.18
N LEU A 575 18.21 -1.40 10.61
CA LEU A 575 19.09 -1.02 9.52
C LEU A 575 18.56 -1.58 8.22
N ALA A 576 18.18 -0.74 7.27
CA ALA A 576 17.79 -1.17 5.93
C ALA A 576 18.82 -0.69 4.90
N ILE A 577 19.32 -1.62 4.08
CA ILE A 577 20.32 -1.35 3.03
C ILE A 577 19.83 -1.86 1.68
N ASP A 578 20.36 -1.29 0.61
CA ASP A 578 20.08 -1.67 -0.77
C ASP A 578 21.20 -2.53 -1.38
N GLU A 579 21.69 -2.18 -2.54
CA GLU A 579 22.75 -2.86 -3.30
C GLU A 579 24.13 -2.70 -2.65
N ILE A 580 24.93 -3.77 -2.62
CA ILE A 580 26.36 -3.71 -2.31
C ILE A 580 27.13 -3.61 -3.62
N GLU A 581 27.87 -2.53 -3.76
CA GLU A 581 28.65 -2.24 -4.94
C GLU A 581 30.14 -2.39 -4.63
N ILE A 582 30.85 -3.16 -5.46
CA ILE A 582 32.32 -3.40 -5.33
C ILE A 582 33.00 -2.99 -6.62
N TYR A 583 33.97 -2.09 -6.50
CA TYR A 583 34.69 -1.51 -7.64
C TYR A 583 36.19 -1.82 -7.61
#